data_cd3201ff9ba8becde8d609f6fc7efef2
#
_entry.id   cd3201ff9ba8becde8d609f6fc7efef2
#
_cell.length_a   1.000
_cell.length_b   1.000
_cell.length_c   1.000
_cell.angle_alpha   90.00
_cell.angle_beta   90.00
_cell.angle_gamma   90.00
#
_symmetry.space_group_name_H-M   'P 1'
#
loop_
_entity.id
_entity.type
_entity.pdbx_description
1 polymer ?
#
loop_
_entity_poly.entity_id
_entity_poly.type
_entity_poly.pdbx_seq_one_letter_code
_entity_poly.pdbx_strand_id
1 'polypeptide(L)'
;MIENWYHNSINNQLIFTTYHSLHRITESLDIEIDTIYFDEAHNSVQKNFIEAVEYCSIYAQRKYFFTATPKHSLTPKKVGMNDSDIFGQVICNVPAPKLVDEGHILPPKVVVKKIDVTDDSRFGYEKDCDHIVETIDDVDVDKVLICARSTKQIVSLISLSKFVSELAWRGYSYMYITSKTGGVIDGQKVTREEFFDTLNAWGKTDKRFVVLHHSILSEGINVNGLEAVLFLRSMDYIGISQSIGRVIRKGDITKQFGLVCIPVYDKVGISTSKKVQAVVDTVFTDGQPAISIVRS
;
A
#
# COMPACT_ATOMS: atom_id res chain seq x y z
N MET A 1 -16.77 29.50 0.74
CA MET A 1 -16.35 29.13 2.12
C MET A 1 -14.84 29.27 2.29
N ILE A 2 -14.01 28.71 1.39
CA ILE A 2 -12.53 28.82 1.45
C ILE A 2 -12.10 30.28 1.26
N GLU A 3 -12.66 31.00 0.28
CA GLU A 3 -12.38 32.42 0.05
C GLU A 3 -12.67 33.31 1.25
N ASN A 4 -13.85 33.17 1.88
CA ASN A 4 -14.20 33.97 3.06
C ASN A 4 -13.26 33.70 4.23
N TRP A 5 -12.79 32.45 4.39
CA TRP A 5 -11.81 32.12 5.42
C TRP A 5 -10.44 32.73 5.10
N TYR A 6 -10.02 32.66 3.83
CA TYR A 6 -8.75 33.18 3.35
C TYR A 6 -8.66 34.70 3.53
N HIS A 7 -9.65 35.46 3.06
CA HIS A 7 -9.65 36.93 3.15
C HIS A 7 -9.81 37.48 4.55
N ASN A 8 -10.37 36.73 5.48
CA ASN A 8 -10.57 37.18 6.88
C ASN A 8 -9.43 36.77 7.82
N SER A 9 -8.42 36.05 7.35
CA SER A 9 -7.28 35.63 8.17
C SER A 9 -6.10 36.60 8.01
N ILE A 10 -5.53 37.04 9.14
CA ILE A 10 -4.39 37.96 9.19
C ILE A 10 -3.05 37.18 9.20
N ASN A 11 -3.09 35.90 9.49
CA ASN A 11 -1.89 35.04 9.66
C ASN A 11 -1.67 34.11 8.47
N ASN A 12 -0.47 33.54 8.39
CA ASN A 12 -0.18 32.47 7.45
C ASN A 12 -1.18 31.31 7.62
N GLN A 13 -1.65 30.80 6.50
CA GLN A 13 -2.69 29.77 6.48
C GLN A 13 -2.11 28.45 6.00
N LEU A 14 -2.56 27.36 6.62
CA LEU A 14 -2.22 26.01 6.22
C LEU A 14 -3.49 25.27 5.82
N ILE A 15 -3.55 24.80 4.58
CA ILE A 15 -4.70 24.08 4.03
C ILE A 15 -4.28 22.62 3.77
N PHE A 16 -5.02 21.68 4.36
CA PHE A 16 -4.91 20.26 4.04
C PHE A 16 -6.07 19.87 3.12
N THR A 17 -5.73 19.26 1.99
CA THR A 17 -6.72 18.78 1.02
C THR A 17 -6.35 17.42 0.48
N THR A 18 -7.33 16.68 -0.04
CA THR A 18 -7.10 15.46 -0.81
C THR A 18 -7.02 15.79 -2.30
N TYR A 19 -6.41 14.92 -3.11
CA TYR A 19 -6.42 15.06 -4.57
C TYR A 19 -7.84 15.20 -5.12
N HIS A 20 -8.83 14.50 -4.55
CA HIS A 20 -10.24 14.59 -4.94
C HIS A 20 -10.87 15.95 -4.67
N SER A 21 -10.37 16.70 -3.71
CA SER A 21 -10.89 18.01 -3.33
C SER A 21 -10.01 19.18 -3.78
N LEU A 22 -8.88 18.90 -4.44
CA LEU A 22 -7.92 19.92 -4.86
C LEU A 22 -8.54 20.93 -5.83
N HIS A 23 -9.45 20.49 -6.70
CA HIS A 23 -10.19 21.36 -7.63
C HIS A 23 -10.92 22.52 -6.95
N ARG A 24 -11.32 22.36 -5.68
CA ARG A 24 -11.98 23.44 -4.91
C ARG A 24 -11.06 24.63 -4.62
N ILE A 25 -9.75 24.39 -4.61
CA ILE A 25 -8.76 25.47 -4.49
C ILE A 25 -8.65 26.21 -5.82
N THR A 26 -8.71 25.48 -6.94
CA THR A 26 -8.63 26.07 -8.29
C THR A 26 -9.87 26.88 -8.68
N GLU A 27 -11.01 26.64 -8.03
CA GLU A 27 -12.25 27.40 -8.20
C GLU A 27 -12.21 28.75 -7.44
N SER A 28 -11.26 28.91 -6.52
CA SER A 28 -11.09 30.14 -5.73
C SER A 28 -9.96 30.99 -6.32
N LEU A 29 -10.30 31.82 -7.30
CA LEU A 29 -9.35 32.52 -8.19
C LEU A 29 -8.40 33.52 -7.51
N ASP A 30 -8.66 33.93 -6.28
CA ASP A 30 -7.88 34.95 -5.58
C ASP A 30 -6.96 34.40 -4.48
N ILE A 31 -6.71 33.08 -4.47
CA ILE A 31 -5.81 32.45 -3.50
C ILE A 31 -4.38 32.44 -4.03
N GLU A 32 -3.49 33.15 -3.36
CA GLU A 32 -2.05 33.04 -3.58
C GLU A 32 -1.49 31.86 -2.78
N ILE A 33 -0.78 30.98 -3.44
CA ILE A 33 -0.14 29.82 -2.81
C ILE A 33 1.36 30.08 -2.76
N ASP A 34 1.92 30.25 -1.56
CA ASP A 34 3.39 30.36 -1.39
C ASP A 34 4.04 29.00 -1.66
N THR A 35 3.61 27.98 -0.94
CA THR A 35 4.20 26.63 -1.07
C THR A 35 3.14 25.55 -1.07
N ILE A 36 3.26 24.61 -1.98
CA ILE A 36 2.41 23.42 -2.03
C ILE A 36 3.25 22.14 -1.98
N TYR A 37 2.80 21.18 -1.15
CA TYR A 37 3.38 19.86 -1.02
C TYR A 37 2.40 18.81 -1.51
N PHE A 38 2.80 18.03 -2.50
CA PHE A 38 2.03 16.89 -3.03
C PHE A 38 2.60 15.60 -2.45
N ASP A 39 1.93 15.02 -1.45
CA ASP A 39 2.28 13.70 -0.93
C ASP A 39 1.69 12.60 -1.79
N GLU A 40 2.34 11.42 -1.85
CA GLU A 40 2.02 10.33 -2.77
C GLU A 40 1.83 10.83 -4.22
N ALA A 41 2.79 11.64 -4.67
CA ALA A 41 2.67 12.43 -5.90
C ALA A 41 2.49 11.60 -7.19
N HIS A 42 2.70 10.28 -7.15
CA HIS A 42 2.32 9.38 -8.25
C HIS A 42 0.80 9.39 -8.55
N ASN A 43 -0.02 9.90 -7.62
CA ASN A 43 -1.45 10.13 -7.86
C ASN A 43 -1.72 11.36 -8.72
N SER A 44 -0.84 12.34 -8.74
CA SER A 44 -0.99 13.60 -9.50
C SER A 44 -1.26 13.38 -11.00
N VAL A 45 -0.69 12.33 -11.57
CA VAL A 45 -0.85 12.01 -13.01
C VAL A 45 -2.16 11.28 -13.37
N GLN A 46 -3.06 11.10 -12.42
CA GLN A 46 -4.38 10.53 -12.72
C GLN A 46 -5.25 11.57 -13.47
N LYS A 47 -6.00 11.08 -14.45
CA LYS A 47 -6.83 11.91 -15.33
C LYS A 47 -7.73 12.91 -14.58
N ASN A 48 -8.27 12.50 -13.44
CA ASN A 48 -9.19 13.34 -12.66
C ASN A 48 -8.49 14.36 -11.75
N PHE A 49 -7.16 14.29 -11.63
CA PHE A 49 -6.40 15.13 -10.69
C PHE A 49 -5.43 16.07 -11.41
N ILE A 50 -4.96 15.67 -12.59
CA ILE A 50 -3.86 16.37 -13.28
C ILE A 50 -4.17 17.83 -13.56
N GLU A 51 -5.38 18.17 -14.00
CA GLU A 51 -5.77 19.56 -14.29
C GLU A 51 -5.65 20.45 -13.03
N ALA A 52 -6.13 19.98 -11.88
CA ALA A 52 -6.02 20.72 -10.63
C ALA A 52 -4.58 20.80 -10.12
N VAL A 53 -3.77 19.76 -10.35
CA VAL A 53 -2.33 19.76 -10.01
C VAL A 53 -1.57 20.74 -10.87
N GLU A 54 -1.80 20.77 -12.18
CA GLU A 54 -1.20 21.73 -13.12
C GLU A 54 -1.55 23.16 -12.73
N TYR A 55 -2.83 23.43 -12.50
CA TYR A 55 -3.30 24.75 -12.06
C TYR A 55 -2.57 25.18 -10.79
N CYS A 56 -2.63 24.40 -9.71
CA CYS A 56 -1.95 24.72 -8.45
C CYS A 56 -0.44 24.87 -8.62
N SER A 57 0.17 24.07 -9.52
CA SER A 57 1.60 24.14 -9.80
C SER A 57 2.02 25.41 -10.53
N ILE A 58 1.15 26.01 -11.34
CA ILE A 58 1.40 27.28 -12.03
C ILE A 58 1.31 28.45 -11.06
N TYR A 59 0.34 28.42 -10.16
CA TYR A 59 0.06 29.55 -9.27
C TYR A 59 0.81 29.48 -7.93
N ALA A 60 1.42 28.35 -7.58
CA ALA A 60 2.27 28.24 -6.41
C ALA A 60 3.68 28.78 -6.69
N GLN A 61 4.21 29.59 -5.76
CA GLN A 61 5.59 30.07 -5.85
C GLN A 61 6.60 28.93 -5.70
N ARG A 62 6.31 27.94 -4.85
CA ARG A 62 7.11 26.75 -4.60
C ARG A 62 6.24 25.51 -4.62
N LYS A 63 6.71 24.47 -5.29
CA LYS A 63 6.00 23.19 -5.39
C LYS A 63 6.94 22.03 -5.13
N TYR A 64 6.50 21.08 -4.33
CA TYR A 64 7.27 19.88 -3.98
C TYR A 64 6.43 18.62 -4.13
N PHE A 65 6.97 17.64 -4.81
CA PHE A 65 6.33 16.36 -5.10
C PHE A 65 7.08 15.23 -4.41
N PHE A 66 6.41 14.52 -3.50
CA PHE A 66 6.98 13.42 -2.73
C PHE A 66 6.37 12.09 -3.17
N THR A 67 7.19 11.14 -3.53
CA THR A 67 6.76 9.77 -3.80
C THR A 67 7.94 8.82 -3.75
N ALA A 68 7.71 7.60 -3.26
CA ALA A 68 8.67 6.50 -3.37
C ALA A 68 8.51 5.71 -4.70
N THR A 69 7.42 5.97 -5.44
CA THR A 69 7.00 5.17 -6.60
C THR A 69 6.59 6.07 -7.76
N PRO A 70 7.52 6.78 -8.40
CA PRO A 70 7.20 7.72 -9.47
C PRO A 70 6.48 7.02 -10.64
N LYS A 71 5.58 7.76 -11.29
CA LYS A 71 4.78 7.28 -12.40
C LYS A 71 5.09 8.06 -13.67
N HIS A 72 5.73 7.42 -14.62
CA HIS A 72 6.22 8.04 -15.85
C HIS A 72 5.26 7.82 -17.03
N SER A 73 5.28 8.72 -17.98
CA SER A 73 4.63 8.53 -19.29
C SER A 73 5.67 8.19 -20.36
N LEU A 74 5.31 7.23 -21.21
CA LEU A 74 6.10 6.87 -22.40
C LEU A 74 5.58 7.57 -23.66
N THR A 75 4.51 8.37 -23.55
CA THR A 75 3.89 9.01 -24.71
C THR A 75 3.66 10.50 -24.46
N PRO A 76 3.85 11.37 -25.47
CA PRO A 76 3.59 12.82 -25.33
C PRO A 76 2.13 13.16 -25.05
N LYS A 77 1.21 12.20 -25.28
CA LYS A 77 -0.25 12.42 -25.10
C LYS A 77 -0.70 12.33 -23.64
N LYS A 78 0.19 11.94 -22.74
CA LYS A 78 -0.13 11.74 -21.32
C LYS A 78 0.94 12.36 -20.47
N VAL A 79 0.52 13.04 -19.44
CA VAL A 79 1.40 13.59 -18.44
C VAL A 79 1.91 12.45 -17.53
N GLY A 80 3.18 12.44 -17.28
CA GLY A 80 3.87 11.57 -16.31
C GLY A 80 4.78 12.41 -15.43
N MET A 81 5.22 11.86 -14.31
CA MET A 81 6.15 12.58 -13.41
C MET A 81 7.54 12.83 -14.03
N ASN A 82 7.80 12.26 -15.20
CA ASN A 82 8.96 12.60 -16.04
C ASN A 82 8.76 13.86 -16.92
N ASP A 83 7.64 14.55 -16.78
CA ASP A 83 7.39 15.86 -17.37
C ASP A 83 7.99 16.94 -16.44
N SER A 84 9.15 17.48 -16.83
CA SER A 84 9.90 18.46 -16.02
C SER A 84 9.23 19.83 -15.93
N ASP A 85 8.34 20.18 -16.85
CA ASP A 85 7.64 21.47 -16.84
C ASP A 85 6.62 21.54 -15.70
N ILE A 86 6.00 20.41 -15.38
CA ILE A 86 5.04 20.29 -14.29
C ILE A 86 5.75 19.89 -12.98
N PHE A 87 6.52 18.81 -13.03
CA PHE A 87 7.07 18.16 -11.82
C PHE A 87 8.46 18.64 -11.43
N GLY A 88 9.15 19.37 -12.32
CA GLY A 88 10.51 19.80 -12.07
C GLY A 88 11.54 18.67 -12.14
N GLN A 89 12.69 18.90 -11.53
CA GLN A 89 13.76 17.91 -11.45
C GLN A 89 13.77 17.19 -10.10
N VAL A 90 14.28 15.98 -10.08
CA VAL A 90 14.50 15.24 -8.83
C VAL A 90 15.58 15.93 -8.01
N ILE A 91 15.21 16.52 -6.88
CA ILE A 91 16.14 17.25 -5.98
C ILE A 91 16.69 16.37 -4.87
N CYS A 92 16.02 15.27 -4.55
CA CYS A 92 16.45 14.32 -3.53
C CYS A 92 15.99 12.91 -3.91
N ASN A 93 16.90 11.95 -3.81
CA ASN A 93 16.62 10.53 -3.91
C ASN A 93 17.32 9.81 -2.75
N VAL A 94 16.55 9.06 -1.97
CA VAL A 94 17.07 8.27 -0.86
C VAL A 94 16.91 6.79 -1.21
N PRO A 95 17.97 6.11 -1.65
CA PRO A 95 17.93 4.71 -2.04
C PRO A 95 17.57 3.79 -0.86
N ALA A 96 16.71 2.80 -1.09
CA ALA A 96 16.33 1.85 -0.05
C ALA A 96 17.52 1.07 0.56
N PRO A 97 18.54 0.63 -0.20
CA PRO A 97 19.74 0.01 0.39
C PRO A 97 20.42 0.87 1.45
N LYS A 98 20.53 2.17 1.21
CA LYS A 98 21.09 3.12 2.19
C LYS A 98 20.28 3.13 3.48
N LEU A 99 18.94 3.12 3.39
CA LEU A 99 18.07 3.07 4.56
C LEU A 99 18.17 1.74 5.31
N VAL A 100 18.42 0.63 4.62
CA VAL A 100 18.70 -0.68 5.22
C VAL A 100 20.03 -0.67 5.95
N ASP A 101 21.09 -0.17 5.32
CA ASP A 101 22.44 -0.10 5.91
C ASP A 101 22.49 0.81 7.14
N GLU A 102 21.74 1.92 7.11
CA GLU A 102 21.59 2.83 8.25
C GLU A 102 20.62 2.32 9.31
N GLY A 103 19.94 1.19 9.08
CA GLY A 103 19.01 0.54 10.01
C GLY A 103 17.69 1.28 10.21
N HIS A 104 17.28 2.11 9.25
CA HIS A 104 15.98 2.80 9.27
C HIS A 104 14.83 1.89 8.83
N ILE A 105 15.11 0.97 7.90
CA ILE A 105 14.18 -0.07 7.46
C ILE A 105 14.89 -1.43 7.45
N LEU A 106 14.11 -2.51 7.37
CA LEU A 106 14.61 -3.88 7.29
C LEU A 106 14.74 -4.32 5.82
N PRO A 107 15.66 -5.22 5.49
CA PRO A 107 15.70 -5.81 4.16
C PRO A 107 14.47 -6.72 3.94
N PRO A 108 13.85 -6.71 2.74
CA PRO A 108 12.83 -7.67 2.39
C PRO A 108 13.43 -9.04 2.08
N LYS A 109 12.78 -10.11 2.56
CA LYS A 109 13.13 -11.49 2.22
C LYS A 109 11.97 -12.13 1.47
N VAL A 110 12.19 -12.46 0.21
CA VAL A 110 11.16 -13.08 -0.65
C VAL A 110 11.15 -14.59 -0.44
N VAL A 111 9.98 -15.13 -0.14
CA VAL A 111 9.71 -16.57 -0.02
C VAL A 111 8.66 -16.95 -1.05
N VAL A 112 9.06 -17.73 -2.04
CA VAL A 112 8.17 -18.27 -3.07
C VAL A 112 7.84 -19.71 -2.74
N LYS A 113 6.60 -19.97 -2.33
CA LYS A 113 6.15 -21.32 -2.01
C LYS A 113 5.45 -21.94 -3.22
N LYS A 114 6.04 -22.94 -3.82
CA LYS A 114 5.39 -23.76 -4.85
C LYS A 114 4.47 -24.75 -4.16
N ILE A 115 3.24 -24.79 -4.60
CA ILE A 115 2.21 -25.64 -4.02
C ILE A 115 1.69 -26.56 -5.12
N ASP A 116 1.77 -27.85 -4.87
CA ASP A 116 1.26 -28.89 -5.80
C ASP A 116 -0.26 -28.99 -5.62
N VAL A 117 -0.98 -28.53 -6.63
CA VAL A 117 -2.44 -28.68 -6.68
C VAL A 117 -2.77 -30.07 -7.22
N THR A 118 -2.88 -31.05 -6.34
CA THR A 118 -3.19 -32.44 -6.72
C THR A 118 -4.68 -32.71 -6.88
N ASP A 119 -5.55 -31.87 -6.29
CA ASP A 119 -7.01 -32.04 -6.34
C ASP A 119 -7.68 -30.78 -6.93
N ASP A 120 -8.17 -30.90 -8.16
CA ASP A 120 -8.82 -29.82 -8.90
C ASP A 120 -10.34 -29.74 -8.63
N SER A 121 -10.90 -30.67 -7.85
CA SER A 121 -12.32 -30.72 -7.51
C SER A 121 -12.74 -29.73 -6.40
N ARG A 122 -11.78 -29.23 -5.62
CA ARG A 122 -12.05 -28.36 -4.48
C ARG A 122 -12.31 -26.91 -4.91
N PHE A 123 -13.17 -26.22 -4.15
CA PHE A 123 -13.45 -24.80 -4.37
C PHE A 123 -12.18 -23.93 -4.15
N GLY A 124 -12.05 -22.88 -4.96
CA GLY A 124 -10.87 -22.00 -4.91
C GLY A 124 -10.58 -21.38 -3.55
N TYR A 125 -11.62 -21.08 -2.75
CA TYR A 125 -11.46 -20.53 -1.40
C TYR A 125 -10.94 -21.57 -0.38
N GLU A 126 -11.19 -22.87 -0.59
CA GLU A 126 -10.63 -23.93 0.25
C GLU A 126 -9.14 -24.11 -0.05
N LYS A 127 -8.77 -24.10 -1.34
CA LYS A 127 -7.38 -24.10 -1.77
C LYS A 127 -6.62 -22.88 -1.23
N ASP A 128 -7.21 -21.68 -1.36
CA ASP A 128 -6.64 -20.46 -0.81
C ASP A 128 -6.42 -20.58 0.72
N CYS A 129 -7.38 -21.16 1.45
CA CYS A 129 -7.27 -21.39 2.90
C CYS A 129 -6.06 -22.25 3.25
N ASP A 130 -5.96 -23.46 2.66
CA ASP A 130 -4.88 -24.38 2.94
C ASP A 130 -3.52 -23.76 2.62
N HIS A 131 -3.41 -23.05 1.50
CA HIS A 131 -2.16 -22.43 1.07
C HIS A 131 -1.72 -21.26 1.92
N ILE A 132 -2.67 -20.45 2.40
CA ILE A 132 -2.37 -19.36 3.33
C ILE A 132 -1.89 -19.92 4.65
N VAL A 133 -2.64 -20.87 5.20
CA VAL A 133 -2.35 -21.48 6.51
C VAL A 133 -1.00 -22.19 6.48
N GLU A 134 -0.75 -23.02 5.47
CA GLU A 134 0.52 -23.69 5.28
C GLU A 134 1.69 -22.71 5.12
N THR A 135 1.47 -21.58 4.42
CA THR A 135 2.50 -20.54 4.28
C THR A 135 2.78 -19.86 5.63
N ILE A 136 1.76 -19.58 6.42
CA ILE A 136 1.91 -18.98 7.75
C ILE A 136 2.69 -19.91 8.66
N ASP A 137 2.36 -21.19 8.66
CA ASP A 137 3.06 -22.21 9.46
C ASP A 137 4.54 -22.32 9.08
N ASP A 138 4.87 -22.29 7.79
CA ASP A 138 6.25 -22.42 7.30
C ASP A 138 7.13 -21.21 7.63
N VAL A 139 6.54 -20.00 7.65
CA VAL A 139 7.33 -18.78 7.91
C VAL A 139 7.37 -18.38 9.38
N ASP A 140 6.53 -18.99 10.21
CA ASP A 140 6.46 -18.79 11.67
C ASP A 140 6.49 -17.31 12.08
N VAL A 141 5.46 -16.59 11.68
CA VAL A 141 5.31 -15.14 11.94
C VAL A 141 3.99 -14.86 12.65
N ASP A 142 3.97 -13.87 13.52
CA ASP A 142 2.81 -13.55 14.33
C ASP A 142 1.85 -12.54 13.66
N LYS A 143 2.33 -11.70 12.75
CA LYS A 143 1.57 -10.55 12.21
C LYS A 143 1.64 -10.51 10.70
N VAL A 144 0.56 -10.91 10.06
CA VAL A 144 0.50 -11.16 8.62
C VAL A 144 -0.47 -10.20 7.92
N LEU A 145 0.01 -9.56 6.84
CA LEU A 145 -0.80 -8.81 5.90
C LEU A 145 -1.13 -9.68 4.68
N ILE A 146 -2.40 -9.86 4.36
CA ILE A 146 -2.83 -10.62 3.17
C ILE A 146 -3.44 -9.69 2.13
N CYS A 147 -2.78 -9.60 0.97
CA CYS A 147 -3.25 -8.86 -0.19
C CYS A 147 -4.16 -9.75 -1.05
N ALA A 148 -5.47 -9.69 -0.81
CA ALA A 148 -6.45 -10.51 -1.51
C ALA A 148 -6.76 -10.02 -2.93
N ARG A 149 -7.21 -10.92 -3.81
CA ARG A 149 -7.60 -10.62 -5.21
C ARG A 149 -8.85 -9.75 -5.32
N SER A 150 -9.77 -9.92 -4.39
CA SER A 150 -11.06 -9.20 -4.39
C SER A 150 -11.71 -9.26 -3.01
N THR A 151 -12.67 -8.37 -2.79
CA THR A 151 -13.58 -8.45 -1.63
C THR A 151 -14.31 -9.80 -1.57
N LYS A 152 -14.70 -10.35 -2.75
CA LYS A 152 -15.34 -11.66 -2.81
C LYS A 152 -14.44 -12.77 -2.27
N GLN A 153 -13.15 -12.76 -2.59
CA GLN A 153 -12.19 -13.73 -2.05
C GLN A 153 -12.10 -13.64 -0.52
N ILE A 154 -12.01 -12.44 0.04
CA ILE A 154 -11.99 -12.23 1.51
C ILE A 154 -13.24 -12.84 2.13
N VAL A 155 -14.43 -12.48 1.63
CA VAL A 155 -15.70 -12.96 2.17
C VAL A 155 -15.82 -14.48 2.04
N SER A 156 -15.45 -15.05 0.88
CA SER A 156 -15.51 -16.50 0.68
C SER A 156 -14.55 -17.25 1.60
N LEU A 157 -13.34 -16.74 1.79
CA LEU A 157 -12.34 -17.31 2.70
C LEU A 157 -12.85 -17.34 4.14
N ILE A 158 -13.43 -16.23 4.61
CA ILE A 158 -13.94 -16.09 5.99
C ILE A 158 -15.23 -16.92 6.21
N SER A 159 -16.16 -16.95 5.24
CA SER A 159 -17.51 -17.47 5.47
C SER A 159 -17.72 -18.89 4.94
N LEU A 160 -16.93 -19.36 3.99
CA LEU A 160 -17.15 -20.62 3.27
C LEU A 160 -15.99 -21.62 3.40
N SER A 161 -14.88 -21.25 4.02
CA SER A 161 -13.74 -22.15 4.26
C SER A 161 -13.51 -22.36 5.75
N LYS A 162 -12.54 -23.23 6.09
CA LYS A 162 -12.08 -23.45 7.45
C LYS A 162 -11.12 -22.37 7.97
N PHE A 163 -10.90 -21.30 7.21
CA PHE A 163 -9.85 -20.32 7.49
C PHE A 163 -9.92 -19.74 8.91
N VAL A 164 -11.11 -19.32 9.35
CA VAL A 164 -11.29 -18.75 10.69
C VAL A 164 -11.00 -19.76 11.78
N SER A 165 -11.46 -21.01 11.63
CA SER A 165 -11.18 -22.09 12.59
C SER A 165 -9.72 -22.49 12.61
N GLU A 166 -9.04 -22.50 11.45
CA GLU A 166 -7.62 -22.78 11.34
C GLU A 166 -6.76 -21.68 12.00
N LEU A 167 -7.16 -20.40 11.82
CA LEU A 167 -6.51 -19.29 12.50
C LEU A 167 -6.71 -19.35 14.01
N ALA A 168 -7.94 -19.62 14.48
CA ALA A 168 -8.26 -19.71 15.88
C ALA A 168 -7.47 -20.86 16.58
N TRP A 169 -7.35 -22.01 15.91
CA TRP A 169 -6.56 -23.15 16.41
C TRP A 169 -5.09 -22.80 16.62
N ARG A 170 -4.54 -21.90 15.77
CA ARG A 170 -3.17 -21.39 15.85
C ARG A 170 -3.00 -20.17 16.76
N GLY A 171 -4.08 -19.72 17.40
CA GLY A 171 -4.07 -18.56 18.30
C GLY A 171 -4.05 -17.20 17.59
N TYR A 172 -4.40 -17.16 16.28
CA TYR A 172 -4.52 -15.90 15.55
C TYR A 172 -5.91 -15.31 15.65
N SER A 173 -5.97 -14.01 15.86
CA SER A 173 -7.14 -13.18 15.55
C SER A 173 -7.11 -12.79 14.08
N TYR A 174 -8.27 -12.43 13.54
CA TYR A 174 -8.33 -11.93 12.17
C TYR A 174 -9.08 -10.61 12.08
N MET A 175 -8.67 -9.81 11.12
CA MET A 175 -9.36 -8.57 10.79
C MET A 175 -9.33 -8.35 9.27
N TYR A 176 -10.39 -7.73 8.78
CA TYR A 176 -10.43 -7.31 7.39
C TYR A 176 -11.22 -6.02 7.21
N ILE A 177 -10.88 -5.28 6.15
CA ILE A 177 -11.58 -4.06 5.79
C ILE A 177 -11.84 -4.03 4.29
N THR A 178 -13.07 -3.71 3.91
CA THR A 178 -13.48 -3.53 2.52
C THR A 178 -14.37 -2.31 2.38
N SER A 179 -14.48 -1.76 1.17
CA SER A 179 -15.38 -0.63 0.88
C SER A 179 -16.87 -0.99 1.07
N LYS A 180 -17.21 -2.27 0.99
CA LYS A 180 -18.60 -2.75 1.10
C LYS A 180 -19.00 -3.14 2.53
N THR A 181 -18.11 -3.79 3.26
CA THR A 181 -18.42 -4.32 4.60
C THR A 181 -17.99 -3.38 5.72
N GLY A 182 -17.12 -2.40 5.43
CA GLY A 182 -16.41 -1.66 6.47
C GLY A 182 -15.34 -2.52 7.15
N GLY A 183 -14.99 -2.16 8.38
CA GLY A 183 -14.06 -2.89 9.22
C GLY A 183 -14.75 -4.06 9.94
N VAL A 184 -14.05 -5.19 10.06
CA VAL A 184 -14.46 -6.35 10.85
C VAL A 184 -13.27 -6.89 11.62
N ILE A 185 -13.44 -7.18 12.91
CA ILE A 185 -12.46 -7.75 13.81
C ILE A 185 -13.08 -8.97 14.50
N ASP A 186 -12.50 -10.15 14.33
CA ASP A 186 -12.98 -11.42 14.89
C ASP A 186 -14.52 -11.62 14.74
N GLY A 187 -15.04 -11.30 13.54
CA GLY A 187 -16.44 -11.42 13.18
C GLY A 187 -17.33 -10.24 13.58
N GLN A 188 -16.85 -9.28 14.35
CA GLN A 188 -17.60 -8.10 14.78
C GLN A 188 -17.36 -6.91 13.86
N LYS A 189 -18.43 -6.25 13.43
CA LYS A 189 -18.33 -5.00 12.67
C LYS A 189 -17.89 -3.86 13.58
N VAL A 190 -16.93 -3.07 13.09
CA VAL A 190 -16.37 -1.92 13.78
C VAL A 190 -16.33 -0.70 12.85
N THR A 191 -16.19 0.48 13.42
CA THR A 191 -15.95 1.69 12.65
C THR A 191 -14.58 1.65 11.98
N ARG A 192 -14.37 2.51 10.97
CA ARG A 192 -13.06 2.62 10.32
C ARG A 192 -11.97 3.07 11.31
N GLU A 193 -12.28 4.00 12.17
CA GLU A 193 -11.38 4.53 13.19
C GLU A 193 -10.98 3.42 14.19
N GLU A 194 -11.96 2.75 14.77
CA GLU A 194 -11.75 1.63 15.69
C GLU A 194 -10.93 0.49 15.05
N PHE A 195 -11.16 0.20 13.76
CA PHE A 195 -10.38 -0.80 13.04
C PHE A 195 -8.90 -0.43 13.01
N PHE A 196 -8.56 0.83 12.67
CA PHE A 196 -7.16 1.24 12.59
C PHE A 196 -6.51 1.44 13.96
N ASP A 197 -7.25 1.89 14.94
CA ASP A 197 -6.76 2.00 16.32
C ASP A 197 -6.42 0.62 16.88
N THR A 198 -7.31 -0.36 16.67
CA THR A 198 -7.08 -1.75 17.09
C THR A 198 -5.88 -2.36 16.35
N LEU A 199 -5.80 -2.17 15.03
CA LEU A 199 -4.69 -2.67 14.22
C LEU A 199 -3.34 -2.11 14.71
N ASN A 200 -3.28 -0.82 14.99
CA ASN A 200 -2.08 -0.17 15.52
C ASN A 200 -1.75 -0.62 16.96
N ALA A 201 -2.76 -0.83 17.79
CA ALA A 201 -2.58 -1.35 19.15
C ALA A 201 -2.03 -2.78 19.12
N TRP A 202 -2.64 -3.67 18.33
CA TRP A 202 -2.17 -5.05 18.19
C TRP A 202 -0.76 -5.13 17.58
N GLY A 203 -0.44 -4.23 16.64
CA GLY A 203 0.89 -4.15 16.06
C GLY A 203 2.01 -3.93 17.06
N LYS A 204 1.72 -3.34 18.22
CA LYS A 204 2.67 -3.03 19.31
C LYS A 204 2.72 -4.09 20.41
N THR A 205 1.95 -5.16 20.33
CA THR A 205 1.87 -6.22 21.32
C THR A 205 2.31 -7.55 20.72
N ASP A 206 2.38 -8.60 21.52
CA ASP A 206 2.64 -9.98 21.08
C ASP A 206 1.39 -10.69 20.52
N LYS A 207 0.36 -9.93 20.21
CA LYS A 207 -0.88 -10.46 19.64
C LYS A 207 -0.63 -11.02 18.24
N ARG A 208 -0.96 -12.30 18.05
CA ARG A 208 -0.95 -12.94 16.72
C ARG A 208 -2.18 -12.54 15.95
N PHE A 209 -2.01 -12.00 14.74
CA PHE A 209 -3.15 -11.63 13.91
C PHE A 209 -2.86 -11.66 12.41
N VAL A 210 -3.92 -11.84 11.66
CA VAL A 210 -3.94 -11.75 10.21
C VAL A 210 -4.86 -10.60 9.80
N VAL A 211 -4.37 -9.69 8.97
CA VAL A 211 -5.18 -8.63 8.38
C VAL A 211 -5.32 -8.83 6.87
N LEU A 212 -6.58 -8.91 6.39
CA LEU A 212 -6.88 -9.08 4.97
C LEU A 212 -7.40 -7.78 4.36
N HIS A 213 -6.89 -7.45 3.19
CA HIS A 213 -7.40 -6.31 2.44
C HIS A 213 -7.35 -6.55 0.92
N HIS A 214 -8.13 -5.75 0.19
CA HIS A 214 -8.06 -5.72 -1.27
C HIS A 214 -7.41 -4.42 -1.79
N SER A 215 -7.81 -3.25 -1.30
CA SER A 215 -7.33 -1.95 -1.78
C SER A 215 -7.14 -0.90 -0.67
N ILE A 216 -7.89 -1.00 0.41
CA ILE A 216 -8.01 0.07 1.42
C ILE A 216 -6.72 0.32 2.21
N LEU A 217 -5.90 -0.74 2.38
CA LEU A 217 -4.62 -0.63 3.10
C LEU A 217 -3.44 -0.29 2.17
N SER A 218 -3.68 0.00 0.88
CA SER A 218 -2.60 0.28 -0.05
C SER A 218 -1.98 1.67 0.11
N GLU A 219 -2.71 2.67 0.63
CA GLU A 219 -2.24 4.05 0.72
C GLU A 219 -2.38 4.64 2.14
N GLY A 220 -1.38 5.41 2.55
CA GLY A 220 -1.46 6.34 3.69
C GLY A 220 -1.59 5.76 5.10
N ILE A 221 -1.62 4.44 5.30
CA ILE A 221 -1.84 3.85 6.62
C ILE A 221 -0.53 3.31 7.19
N ASN A 222 -0.16 3.85 8.33
CA ASN A 222 0.96 3.33 9.09
C ASN A 222 0.50 2.14 9.95
N VAL A 223 0.91 0.93 9.58
CA VAL A 223 0.71 -0.26 10.42
C VAL A 223 2.07 -0.67 10.97
N ASN A 224 2.24 -0.50 12.25
CA ASN A 224 3.45 -0.93 12.93
C ASN A 224 3.40 -2.43 13.22
N GLY A 225 4.56 -3.07 13.27
CA GLY A 225 4.72 -4.44 13.75
C GLY A 225 4.33 -5.55 12.75
N LEU A 226 3.86 -5.26 11.53
CA LEU A 226 3.67 -6.30 10.51
C LEU A 226 4.99 -6.99 10.18
N GLU A 227 4.97 -8.32 10.09
CA GLU A 227 6.17 -9.15 9.90
C GLU A 227 6.22 -9.75 8.51
N ALA A 228 5.06 -10.14 7.96
CA ALA A 228 4.96 -10.73 6.64
C ALA A 228 3.84 -10.12 5.79
N VAL A 229 4.05 -10.07 4.48
CA VAL A 229 3.00 -9.82 3.50
C VAL A 229 2.83 -11.04 2.59
N LEU A 230 1.58 -11.49 2.45
CA LEU A 230 1.16 -12.55 1.53
C LEU A 230 0.47 -11.94 0.31
N PHE A 231 0.96 -12.24 -0.89
CA PHE A 231 0.36 -11.79 -2.14
C PHE A 231 -0.48 -12.90 -2.78
N LEU A 232 -1.80 -12.79 -2.69
CA LEU A 232 -2.75 -13.69 -3.37
C LEU A 232 -3.20 -13.16 -4.74
N ARG A 233 -2.67 -12.01 -5.17
CA ARG A 233 -3.03 -11.35 -6.42
C ARG A 233 -1.81 -10.77 -7.12
N SER A 234 -1.92 -10.60 -8.43
CA SER A 234 -1.00 -9.74 -9.16
C SER A 234 -1.34 -8.27 -8.88
N MET A 235 -0.34 -7.48 -8.54
CA MET A 235 -0.42 -6.05 -8.35
C MET A 235 0.51 -5.33 -9.32
N ASP A 236 0.36 -4.02 -9.44
CA ASP A 236 1.36 -3.19 -10.12
C ASP A 236 2.58 -2.97 -9.21
N TYR A 237 3.63 -2.38 -9.77
CA TYR A 237 4.87 -2.11 -9.04
C TYR A 237 4.68 -1.22 -7.82
N ILE A 238 3.78 -0.23 -7.92
CA ILE A 238 3.45 0.69 -6.82
C ILE A 238 2.84 -0.10 -5.66
N GLY A 239 1.79 -0.86 -5.93
CA GLY A 239 1.09 -1.64 -4.90
C GLY A 239 1.98 -2.68 -4.23
N ILE A 240 2.87 -3.34 -5.00
CA ILE A 240 3.87 -4.27 -4.45
C ILE A 240 4.85 -3.53 -3.54
N SER A 241 5.46 -2.44 -4.02
CA SER A 241 6.44 -1.65 -3.26
C SER A 241 5.84 -1.10 -1.97
N GLN A 242 4.63 -0.54 -2.02
CA GLN A 242 3.92 -0.05 -0.85
C GLN A 242 3.58 -1.16 0.16
N SER A 243 3.19 -2.35 -0.32
CA SER A 243 2.88 -3.48 0.56
C SER A 243 4.14 -4.03 1.25
N ILE A 244 5.25 -4.14 0.51
CA ILE A 244 6.57 -4.49 1.07
C ILE A 244 6.98 -3.43 2.10
N GLY A 245 6.84 -2.14 1.77
CA GLY A 245 7.15 -1.02 2.64
C GLY A 245 6.48 -1.08 4.02
N ARG A 246 5.37 -1.82 4.17
CA ARG A 246 4.69 -1.99 5.46
C ARG A 246 5.36 -3.02 6.36
N VAL A 247 5.92 -4.07 5.79
CA VAL A 247 6.52 -5.18 6.57
C VAL A 247 8.01 -5.00 6.83
N ILE A 248 8.67 -4.08 6.12
CA ILE A 248 10.08 -3.75 6.35
C ILE A 248 10.29 -2.64 7.39
N ARG A 249 9.24 -2.05 7.92
CA ARG A 249 9.36 -1.04 8.98
C ARG A 249 9.93 -1.68 10.23
N LYS A 250 10.91 -0.99 10.83
CA LYS A 250 11.49 -1.37 12.09
C LYS A 250 10.45 -1.06 13.18
N GLY A 251 9.77 -2.07 13.68
CA GLY A 251 8.92 -1.96 14.88
C GLY A 251 9.75 -2.15 16.15
N ASP A 252 9.08 -2.20 17.30
CA ASP A 252 9.71 -2.52 18.60
C ASP A 252 10.13 -3.99 18.70
N ILE A 253 10.07 -4.76 17.62
CA ILE A 253 10.29 -6.20 17.57
C ILE A 253 11.71 -6.48 17.07
N THR A 254 12.30 -7.56 17.60
CA THR A 254 13.65 -8.06 17.25
C THR A 254 13.76 -8.68 15.86
N LYS A 255 12.83 -8.41 14.95
CA LYS A 255 12.86 -8.95 13.59
C LYS A 255 14.02 -8.37 12.76
N GLN A 256 14.64 -9.22 11.97
CA GLN A 256 15.81 -8.86 11.14
C GLN A 256 15.45 -8.53 9.69
N PHE A 257 14.27 -8.92 9.21
CA PHE A 257 13.81 -8.72 7.83
C PHE A 257 12.29 -8.65 7.77
N GLY A 258 11.76 -8.08 6.69
CA GLY A 258 10.35 -8.14 6.34
C GLY A 258 10.10 -9.30 5.38
N LEU A 259 9.21 -10.24 5.73
CA LEU A 259 8.89 -11.38 4.88
C LEU A 259 7.91 -11.01 3.77
N VAL A 260 8.20 -11.46 2.56
CA VAL A 260 7.35 -11.29 1.38
C VAL A 260 7.02 -12.67 0.82
N CYS A 261 5.82 -13.16 1.10
CA CYS A 261 5.41 -14.52 0.79
C CYS A 261 4.50 -14.57 -0.44
N ILE A 262 4.76 -15.47 -1.35
CA ILE A 262 3.99 -15.65 -2.59
C ILE A 262 3.68 -17.11 -2.78
N PRO A 263 2.45 -17.56 -2.51
CA PRO A 263 2.03 -18.91 -2.85
C PRO A 263 1.86 -19.01 -4.38
N VAL A 264 2.55 -19.98 -4.97
CA VAL A 264 2.52 -20.23 -6.41
C VAL A 264 1.84 -21.56 -6.69
N TYR A 265 0.56 -21.51 -7.00
CA TYR A 265 -0.26 -22.65 -7.40
C TYR A 265 -1.01 -22.42 -8.72
N ASP A 266 -0.87 -21.24 -9.29
CA ASP A 266 -1.50 -20.88 -10.56
C ASP A 266 -0.62 -19.89 -11.37
N LYS A 267 -1.08 -19.56 -12.59
CA LYS A 267 -0.39 -18.59 -13.46
C LYS A 267 -0.29 -17.19 -12.82
N VAL A 268 -1.23 -16.83 -11.95
CA VAL A 268 -1.23 -15.53 -11.25
C VAL A 268 -0.10 -15.49 -10.23
N GLY A 269 0.10 -16.57 -9.45
CA GLY A 269 1.21 -16.69 -8.51
C GLY A 269 2.57 -16.59 -9.20
N ILE A 270 2.75 -17.27 -10.34
CA ILE A 270 3.99 -17.20 -11.14
C ILE A 270 4.24 -15.75 -11.62
N SER A 271 3.22 -15.09 -12.15
CA SER A 271 3.34 -13.69 -12.59
C SER A 271 3.64 -12.75 -11.44
N THR A 272 3.01 -12.98 -10.29
CA THR A 272 3.19 -12.17 -9.08
C THR A 272 4.61 -12.33 -8.54
N SER A 273 5.13 -13.55 -8.45
CA SER A 273 6.48 -13.80 -7.95
C SER A 273 7.55 -13.11 -8.79
N LYS A 274 7.44 -13.14 -10.12
CA LYS A 274 8.35 -12.42 -11.02
C LYS A 274 8.32 -10.91 -10.80
N LYS A 275 7.13 -10.33 -10.61
CA LYS A 275 7.00 -8.89 -10.37
C LYS A 275 7.54 -8.48 -9.00
N VAL A 276 7.25 -9.27 -7.96
CA VAL A 276 7.76 -9.01 -6.62
C VAL A 276 9.27 -9.08 -6.60
N GLN A 277 9.87 -10.11 -7.23
CA GLN A 277 11.31 -10.21 -7.32
C GLN A 277 11.91 -9.00 -8.05
N ALA A 278 11.32 -8.61 -9.19
CA ALA A 278 11.77 -7.42 -9.93
C ALA A 278 11.70 -6.13 -9.10
N VAL A 279 10.66 -5.96 -8.26
CA VAL A 279 10.57 -4.81 -7.33
C VAL A 279 11.67 -4.89 -6.28
N VAL A 280 11.90 -6.05 -5.69
CA VAL A 280 12.93 -6.23 -4.66
C VAL A 280 14.32 -5.96 -5.24
N ASP A 281 14.63 -6.51 -6.40
CA ASP A 281 15.91 -6.31 -7.08
C ASP A 281 16.11 -4.82 -7.42
N THR A 282 15.12 -4.19 -8.06
CA THR A 282 15.22 -2.79 -8.48
C THR A 282 15.32 -1.83 -7.29
N VAL A 283 14.46 -2.00 -6.28
CA VAL A 283 14.34 -1.01 -5.19
C VAL A 283 15.33 -1.27 -4.06
N PHE A 284 15.45 -2.54 -3.64
CA PHE A 284 16.20 -2.88 -2.43
C PHE A 284 17.60 -3.41 -2.70
N THR A 285 17.93 -3.79 -3.94
CA THR A 285 19.27 -4.19 -4.34
C THR A 285 19.95 -3.08 -5.13
N ASP A 286 19.30 -2.58 -6.21
CA ASP A 286 19.90 -1.59 -7.10
C ASP A 286 19.68 -0.14 -6.62
N GLY A 287 18.78 0.08 -5.65
CA GLY A 287 18.47 1.40 -5.08
C GLY A 287 17.74 2.33 -6.04
N GLN A 288 17.12 1.79 -7.07
CA GLN A 288 16.34 2.57 -8.04
C GLN A 288 14.87 2.68 -7.58
N PRO A 289 14.17 3.78 -7.88
CA PRO A 289 12.75 3.89 -7.56
C PRO A 289 11.91 2.87 -8.33
N ALA A 290 10.84 2.39 -7.73
CA ALA A 290 9.85 1.54 -8.40
C ALA A 290 9.03 2.37 -9.39
N ILE A 291 9.54 2.56 -10.61
CA ILE A 291 8.86 3.34 -11.64
C ILE A 291 7.72 2.53 -12.25
N SER A 292 6.54 3.11 -12.29
CA SER A 292 5.41 2.58 -13.05
C SER A 292 5.06 3.47 -14.25
N ILE A 293 4.29 2.92 -15.18
CA ILE A 293 3.93 3.63 -16.40
C ILE A 293 2.45 4.02 -16.36
N VAL A 294 2.14 5.25 -16.77
CA VAL A 294 0.76 5.73 -16.94
C VAL A 294 0.07 4.87 -18.01
N ARG A 295 -0.92 4.11 -17.58
CA ARG A 295 -1.69 3.24 -18.49
C ARG A 295 -2.63 4.06 -19.35
N SER A 296 -2.93 3.51 -20.52
CA SER A 296 -3.90 4.08 -21.49
C SER A 296 -5.34 4.07 -20.97
#